data_8a8ca672780a9a95efd9e4f94801aaac
#
_entry.id   8a8ca672780a9a95efd9e4f94801aaac
#
_cell.length_a   1.000
_cell.length_b   1.000
_cell.length_c   1.000
_cell.angle_alpha   90.00
_cell.angle_beta   90.00
_cell.angle_gamma   90.00
#
_symmetry.space_group_name_H-M   'P 1'
#
loop_
_entity.id
_entity.type
_entity.pdbx_description
1 polymer ?
#
loop_
_entity_poly.entity_id
_entity_poly.type
_entity_poly.pdbx_seq_one_letter_code
_entity_poly.pdbx_strand_id
1 'polypeptide(L)'
;MASYSGDKEAYLKRLRRIEGQIRGLQRMVEQDKYCIDILTQVSAATKALQSFSLRLLDEHLSTCVVDAAAAGGKDAELKVREASEAIARLVRS
;
A
#
# COMPACT_ATOMS: atom_id res chain seq x y z
N MET A 1 3.47 -12.98 13.56
CA MET A 1 2.15 -12.55 13.07
C MET A 1 2.32 -11.27 12.26
N ALA A 2 1.59 -11.13 11.15
CA ALA A 2 1.65 -9.92 10.33
C ALA A 2 1.04 -8.72 11.08
N SER A 3 1.61 -7.53 10.87
CA SER A 3 1.19 -6.30 11.55
C SER A 3 -0.26 -5.91 11.29
N TYR A 4 -0.82 -6.33 10.15
CA TYR A 4 -2.19 -6.00 9.74
C TYR A 4 -3.24 -7.03 10.20
N SER A 5 -2.85 -8.07 10.91
CA SER A 5 -3.74 -9.20 11.26
C SER A 5 -5.00 -8.79 12.00
N GLY A 6 -4.92 -7.76 12.85
CA GLY A 6 -6.06 -7.27 13.62
C GLY A 6 -7.09 -6.53 12.77
N ASP A 7 -6.69 -6.01 11.60
CA ASP A 7 -7.54 -5.21 10.70
C ASP A 7 -7.64 -5.81 9.30
N LYS A 8 -7.45 -7.11 9.19
CA LYS A 8 -7.38 -7.81 7.92
C LYS A 8 -8.58 -7.51 7.00
N GLU A 9 -9.78 -7.52 7.56
CA GLU A 9 -11.00 -7.24 6.78
C GLU A 9 -11.03 -5.81 6.23
N ALA A 10 -10.53 -4.83 6.99
CA ALA A 10 -10.46 -3.46 6.53
C ALA A 10 -9.50 -3.34 5.34
N TYR A 11 -8.35 -3.99 5.39
CA TYR A 11 -7.39 -4.02 4.29
C TYR A 11 -7.96 -4.69 3.05
N LEU A 12 -8.63 -5.84 3.22
CA LEU A 12 -9.27 -6.56 2.12
C LEU A 12 -10.36 -5.73 1.48
N LYS A 13 -11.16 -5.03 2.28
CA LYS A 13 -12.22 -4.15 1.77
C LYS A 13 -11.65 -3.04 0.90
N ARG A 14 -10.53 -2.44 1.32
CA ARG A 14 -9.84 -1.41 0.54
C ARG A 14 -9.32 -1.97 -0.79
N LEU A 15 -8.72 -3.16 -0.75
CA LEU A 15 -8.22 -3.82 -1.96
C LEU A 15 -9.35 -4.18 -2.93
N ARG A 16 -10.49 -4.63 -2.43
CA ARG A 16 -11.65 -4.92 -3.28
C ARG A 16 -12.15 -3.66 -3.98
N ARG A 17 -12.11 -2.52 -3.29
CA ARG A 17 -12.48 -1.23 -3.89
C ARG A 17 -11.50 -0.86 -5.00
N ILE A 18 -10.21 -1.03 -4.77
CA ILE A 18 -9.16 -0.76 -5.77
C ILE A 18 -9.31 -1.71 -6.95
N GLU A 19 -9.60 -2.97 -6.70
CA GLU A 19 -9.88 -3.96 -7.74
C GLU A 19 -11.04 -3.51 -8.62
N GLY A 20 -12.11 -2.98 -8.02
CA GLY A 20 -13.24 -2.41 -8.75
C GLY A 20 -12.83 -1.23 -9.62
N GLN A 21 -11.92 -0.38 -9.16
CA GLN A 21 -11.38 0.72 -9.95
C GLN A 21 -10.61 0.20 -11.16
N ILE A 22 -9.81 -0.85 -11.00
CA ILE A 22 -9.08 -1.47 -12.12
C ILE A 22 -10.05 -2.05 -13.14
N ARG A 23 -11.09 -2.74 -12.70
CA ARG A 23 -12.14 -3.24 -13.61
C ARG A 23 -12.82 -2.10 -14.36
N GLY A 24 -13.05 -0.98 -13.68
CA GLY A 24 -13.60 0.22 -14.30
C GLY A 24 -12.71 0.75 -15.41
N LEU A 25 -11.39 0.74 -15.20
CA LEU A 25 -10.42 1.12 -16.22
C LEU A 25 -10.48 0.21 -17.44
N GLN A 26 -10.61 -1.10 -17.22
CA GLN A 26 -10.74 -2.06 -18.31
C GLN A 26 -11.97 -1.76 -19.16
N ARG A 27 -13.11 -1.48 -18.52
CA ARG A 27 -14.34 -1.11 -19.24
C ARG A 27 -14.17 0.19 -20.04
N MET A 28 -13.46 1.16 -19.47
CA MET A 28 -13.22 2.43 -20.18
C MET A 28 -12.39 2.21 -21.45
N VAL A 29 -11.38 1.36 -21.38
CA VAL A 29 -10.57 1.00 -22.54
C VAL A 29 -11.41 0.26 -23.58
N GLU A 30 -12.21 -0.71 -23.15
CA GLU A 30 -13.10 -1.48 -24.02
C GLU A 30 -14.11 -0.59 -24.74
N GLN A 31 -14.58 0.48 -24.08
CA GLN A 31 -15.57 1.40 -24.60
C GLN A 31 -14.96 2.59 -25.34
N ASP A 32 -13.65 2.56 -25.56
CA ASP A 32 -12.92 3.64 -26.27
C ASP A 32 -13.14 5.01 -25.64
N LYS A 33 -13.14 5.08 -24.32
CA LYS A 33 -13.29 6.35 -23.61
C LYS A 33 -12.10 7.28 -23.87
N TYR A 34 -12.34 8.58 -23.72
CA TYR A 34 -11.33 9.59 -23.93
C TYR A 34 -10.10 9.37 -23.04
N CYS A 35 -8.90 9.48 -23.61
CA CYS A 35 -7.65 9.20 -22.92
C CYS A 35 -7.49 9.97 -21.61
N ILE A 36 -7.83 11.24 -21.59
CA ILE A 36 -7.68 12.07 -20.39
C ILE A 36 -8.57 11.56 -19.26
N ASP A 37 -9.78 11.09 -19.57
CA ASP A 37 -10.68 10.52 -18.57
C ASP A 37 -10.09 9.24 -17.98
N ILE A 38 -9.49 8.40 -18.81
CA ILE A 38 -8.81 7.18 -18.36
C ILE A 38 -7.63 7.54 -17.45
N LEU A 39 -6.81 8.51 -17.84
CA LEU A 39 -5.66 8.95 -17.06
C LEU A 39 -6.09 9.51 -15.70
N THR A 40 -7.22 10.21 -15.66
CA THR A 40 -7.78 10.72 -14.40
C THR A 40 -8.14 9.58 -13.46
N GLN A 41 -8.73 8.51 -13.99
CA GLN A 41 -9.08 7.34 -13.21
C GLN A 41 -7.84 6.56 -12.77
N VAL A 42 -6.80 6.48 -13.60
CA VAL A 42 -5.51 5.90 -13.23
C VAL A 42 -4.92 6.66 -12.04
N SER A 43 -4.96 7.98 -12.07
CA SER A 43 -4.47 8.81 -10.97
C SER A 43 -5.21 8.49 -9.67
N ALA A 44 -6.52 8.31 -9.72
CA ALA A 44 -7.33 7.96 -8.54
C ALA A 44 -6.94 6.59 -8.00
N ALA A 45 -6.76 5.59 -8.87
CA ALA A 45 -6.36 4.24 -8.47
C ALA A 45 -4.94 4.25 -7.86
N THR A 46 -4.03 5.02 -8.43
CA THR A 46 -2.67 5.18 -7.91
C THR A 46 -2.68 5.76 -6.50
N LYS A 47 -3.46 6.81 -6.27
CA LYS A 47 -3.59 7.43 -4.95
C LYS A 47 -4.19 6.45 -3.93
N ALA A 48 -5.16 5.66 -4.35
CA ALA A 48 -5.76 4.66 -3.48
C ALA A 48 -4.73 3.59 -3.08
N LEU A 49 -3.89 3.13 -4.01
CA LEU A 49 -2.81 2.19 -3.73
C LEU A 49 -1.75 2.79 -2.82
N GLN A 50 -1.38 4.05 -3.03
CA GLN A 50 -0.43 4.75 -2.16
C GLN A 50 -0.98 4.87 -0.74
N SER A 51 -2.25 5.22 -0.59
CA SER A 51 -2.90 5.32 0.70
C SER A 51 -2.93 3.97 1.43
N PHE A 52 -3.23 2.89 0.70
CA PHE A 52 -3.17 1.53 1.22
C PHE A 52 -1.76 1.21 1.72
N SER A 53 -0.74 1.50 0.91
CA SER A 53 0.66 1.23 1.22
C SER A 53 1.13 1.99 2.46
N LEU A 54 0.77 3.27 2.57
CA LEU A 54 1.14 4.10 3.71
C LEU A 54 0.52 3.59 5.00
N ARG A 55 -0.74 3.17 4.96
CA ARG A 55 -1.40 2.62 6.13
C ARG A 55 -0.75 1.32 6.59
N LEU A 56 -0.45 0.43 5.64
CA LEU A 56 0.21 -0.84 5.93
C LEU A 56 1.60 -0.60 6.51
N LEU A 57 2.36 0.32 5.91
CA LEU A 57 3.68 0.70 6.39
C LEU A 57 3.62 1.28 7.81
N ASP A 58 2.67 2.17 8.07
CA ASP A 58 2.49 2.78 9.39
C ASP A 58 2.24 1.72 10.46
N GLU A 59 1.37 0.74 10.20
CA GLU A 59 1.13 -0.35 11.12
C GLU A 59 2.37 -1.23 11.31
N HIS A 60 3.11 -1.48 10.25
CA HIS A 60 4.35 -2.25 10.33
C HIS A 60 5.39 -1.53 11.20
N LEU A 61 5.54 -0.22 11.03
CA LEU A 61 6.46 0.59 11.85
C LEU A 61 6.04 0.61 13.31
N SER A 62 4.74 0.79 13.59
CA SER A 62 4.26 0.92 14.96
C SER A 62 4.18 -0.40 15.73
N THR A 63 4.23 -1.53 15.04
CA THR A 63 4.19 -2.86 15.69
C THR A 63 5.50 -3.61 15.52
N CYS A 64 5.80 -4.08 14.30
CA CYS A 64 6.94 -4.97 14.06
C CYS A 64 8.29 -4.27 14.26
N VAL A 65 8.43 -3.04 13.78
CA VAL A 65 9.70 -2.32 13.87
C VAL A 65 9.95 -1.81 15.28
N VAL A 66 8.92 -1.28 15.95
CA VAL A 66 9.04 -0.81 17.33
C VAL A 66 9.37 -1.97 18.25
N ASP A 67 8.72 -3.11 18.10
CA ASP A 67 9.00 -4.29 18.91
C ASP A 67 10.44 -4.80 18.71
N ALA A 68 10.89 -4.86 17.47
CA ALA A 68 12.26 -5.26 17.14
C ALA A 68 13.28 -4.28 17.72
N ALA A 69 13.04 -2.98 17.60
CA ALA A 69 13.91 -1.93 18.14
C ALA A 69 14.01 -2.01 19.66
N ALA A 70 12.89 -2.29 20.34
CA ALA A 70 12.87 -2.44 21.80
C ALA A 70 13.68 -3.65 22.25
N ALA A 71 13.66 -4.73 21.46
CA ALA A 71 14.45 -5.94 21.74
C ALA A 71 15.95 -5.73 21.50
N GLY A 72 16.31 -4.82 20.60
CA GLY A 72 17.70 -4.50 20.27
C GLY A 72 18.40 -5.52 19.38
N GLY A 73 19.69 -5.32 19.16
CA GLY A 73 20.55 -6.24 18.44
C GLY A 73 20.45 -6.14 16.92
N LYS A 74 20.99 -7.17 16.25
CA LYS A 74 21.05 -7.22 14.79
C LYS A 74 19.68 -7.29 14.14
N ASP A 75 18.74 -7.94 14.79
CA ASP A 75 17.37 -8.03 14.26
C ASP A 75 16.71 -6.65 14.21
N ALA A 76 16.95 -5.82 15.22
CA ALA A 76 16.47 -4.44 15.23
C ALA A 76 17.05 -3.64 14.06
N GLU A 77 18.35 -3.77 13.80
CA GLU A 77 19.01 -3.09 12.68
C GLU A 77 18.44 -3.52 11.34
N LEU A 78 18.20 -4.83 11.16
CA LEU A 78 17.61 -5.38 9.95
C LEU A 78 16.20 -4.83 9.71
N LYS A 79 15.37 -4.82 10.74
CA LYS A 79 13.98 -4.34 10.62
C LYS A 79 13.92 -2.85 10.29
N VAL A 80 14.78 -2.04 10.89
CA VAL A 80 14.88 -0.61 10.57
C VAL A 80 15.33 -0.42 9.12
N ARG A 81 16.32 -1.19 8.69
CA ARG A 81 16.83 -1.11 7.30
C ARG A 81 15.76 -1.52 6.29
N GLU A 82 15.05 -2.60 6.53
CA GLU A 82 13.94 -3.05 5.69
C GLU A 82 12.88 -1.96 5.56
N ALA A 83 12.51 -1.32 6.66
CA ALA A 83 11.53 -0.23 6.67
C ALA A 83 12.04 0.96 5.86
N SER A 84 13.29 1.34 6.02
CA SER A 84 13.90 2.44 5.26
C SER A 84 13.89 2.17 3.76
N GLU A 85 14.23 0.97 3.35
CA GLU A 85 14.22 0.54 1.94
C GLU A 85 12.80 0.54 1.38
N ALA A 86 11.81 0.08 2.17
CA ALA A 86 10.41 0.08 1.77
C ALA A 86 9.89 1.51 1.55
N ILE A 87 10.24 2.42 2.44
CA ILE A 87 9.90 3.85 2.32
C ILE A 87 10.50 4.42 1.04
N ALA A 88 11.78 4.13 0.77
CA ALA A 88 12.46 4.61 -0.41
C ALA A 88 11.78 4.14 -1.70
N ARG A 89 11.35 2.86 -1.74
CA ARG A 89 10.62 2.32 -2.88
C ARG A 89 9.27 3.02 -3.08
N LEU A 90 8.56 3.26 -1.98
CA LEU A 90 7.25 3.92 -2.02
C LEU A 90 7.36 5.36 -2.54
N VAL A 91 8.39 6.08 -2.09
CA VAL A 91 8.63 7.47 -2.52
C VAL A 91 9.00 7.55 -4.01
N ARG A 92 9.74 6.55 -4.51
CA ARG A 92 10.16 6.52 -5.92
C ARG A 92 9.08 6.04 -6.89
N SER A 93 8.05 5.39 -6.40
CA SER A 93 6.95 4.90 -7.27
C SER A 93 5.89 6.00 -7.66
#